data_93f4d63c1e3e66290b8c0ed54103eabd
#
_entry.id   93f4d63c1e3e66290b8c0ed54103eabd
#
_cell.length_a   1.000
_cell.length_b   1.000
_cell.length_c   1.000
_cell.angle_alpha   90.00
_cell.angle_beta   90.00
_cell.angle_gamma   90.00
#
_symmetry.space_group_name_H-M   'P 1'
#
loop_
_entity.id
_entity.type
_entity.pdbx_description
1 polymer ?
#
loop_
_entity_poly.entity_id
_entity_poly.type
_entity_poly.pdbx_seq_one_letter_code
_entity_poly.pdbx_strand_id
1 'polypeptide(L)' 'RIFLMNDDYGTVVAAKDEEQAQKYFRGTFNFEVDDDYCSVKREIFPGEIGIFEDINTMTFGEFTKGIPEENIPVILCWTV' A
#
# COMPACT_ATOMS: atom_id res chain seq x y z
N ARG A 1 -7.47 -2.87 5.12
CA ARG A 1 -7.28 -1.43 4.92
C ARG A 1 -6.14 -1.20 3.93
N ILE A 2 -6.16 -0.06 3.29
CA ILE A 2 -5.25 0.28 2.20
C ILE A 2 -4.60 1.62 2.51
N PHE A 3 -3.27 1.69 2.39
CA PHE A 3 -2.51 2.88 2.78
C PHE A 3 -1.57 3.34 1.68
N LEU A 4 -1.57 4.64 1.42
CA LEU A 4 -0.59 5.28 0.56
C LEU A 4 0.59 5.69 1.44
N MET A 5 1.78 5.19 1.12
CA MET A 5 2.98 5.51 1.87
C MET A 5 3.57 6.85 1.43
N ASN A 6 4.37 7.44 2.30
CA ASN A 6 4.95 8.77 2.08
C ASN A 6 6.33 8.71 1.41
N ASP A 7 6.51 7.74 0.53
CA ASP A 7 7.74 7.57 -0.23
C ASP A 7 7.66 8.26 -1.60
N ASP A 8 8.79 8.29 -2.31
CA ASP A 8 8.88 8.98 -3.61
C ASP A 8 8.10 8.27 -4.71
N TYR A 9 7.79 6.99 -4.53
CA TYR A 9 7.11 6.17 -5.54
C TYR A 9 5.60 6.11 -5.32
N GLY A 10 5.10 6.63 -4.21
CA GLY A 10 3.69 6.52 -3.89
C GLY A 10 3.26 5.07 -3.74
N THR A 11 4.02 4.28 -3.00
CA THR A 11 3.74 2.86 -2.78
C THR A 11 2.43 2.68 -2.03
N VAL A 12 1.60 1.75 -2.47
CA VAL A 12 0.32 1.44 -1.85
C VAL A 12 0.39 0.06 -1.21
N VAL A 13 0.04 0.00 0.07
CA VAL A 13 0.14 -1.21 0.89
C VAL A 13 -1.23 -1.57 1.45
N ALA A 14 -1.61 -2.85 1.32
CA ALA A 14 -2.75 -3.40 2.04
C ALA A 14 -2.24 -3.97 3.36
N ALA A 15 -2.86 -3.57 4.46
CA ALA A 15 -2.47 -4.00 5.79
C ALA A 15 -3.67 -3.98 6.73
N LYS A 16 -3.52 -4.61 7.86
CA LYS A 16 -4.54 -4.66 8.90
C LYS A 16 -4.79 -3.27 9.50
N ASP A 17 -3.70 -2.54 9.73
CA ASP A 17 -3.76 -1.18 10.28
C ASP A 17 -2.52 -0.41 9.84
N GLU A 18 -2.49 0.88 10.21
CA GLU A 18 -1.40 1.78 9.83
C GLU A 18 -0.05 1.32 10.38
N GLU A 19 -0.02 0.85 11.61
CA GLU A 19 1.21 0.37 12.23
C GLU A 19 1.80 -0.81 11.47
N GLN A 20 0.96 -1.77 11.09
CA GLN A 20 1.41 -2.91 10.30
C GLN A 20 1.95 -2.49 8.94
N ALA A 21 1.28 -1.52 8.28
CA ALA A 21 1.72 -1.01 6.99
C ALA A 21 3.11 -0.40 7.09
N GLN A 22 3.35 0.40 8.10
CA GLN A 22 4.65 1.06 8.31
C GLN A 22 5.75 0.06 8.60
N LYS A 23 5.50 -0.90 9.48
CA LYS A 23 6.48 -1.94 9.80
C LYS A 23 6.82 -2.81 8.61
N TYR A 24 5.81 -3.20 7.85
CA TYR A 24 5.98 -4.00 6.65
C TYR A 24 6.81 -3.26 5.60
N PHE A 25 6.47 -2.00 5.36
CA PHE A 25 7.17 -1.17 4.38
C PHE A 25 8.64 -1.01 4.74
N ARG A 26 8.91 -0.67 5.99
CA ARG A 26 10.28 -0.50 6.49
C ARG A 26 11.09 -1.80 6.36
N GLY A 27 10.51 -2.93 6.74
CA GLY A 27 11.17 -4.22 6.69
C GLY A 27 11.41 -4.71 5.27
N THR A 28 10.45 -4.52 4.38
CA THR A 28 10.52 -5.01 3.00
C THR A 28 11.63 -4.31 2.21
N PHE A 29 11.77 -3.01 2.38
CA PHE A 29 12.75 -2.23 1.64
C PHE A 29 14.04 -1.97 2.44
N ASN A 30 14.05 -2.38 3.71
CA ASN A 30 15.21 -2.25 4.58
C ASN A 30 15.79 -0.82 4.59
N PHE A 31 14.90 0.17 4.65
CA PHE A 31 15.33 1.58 4.67
C PHE A 31 15.96 1.93 6.01
N GLU A 32 17.12 2.54 5.97
CA GLU A 32 17.75 3.20 7.11
C GLU A 32 17.44 4.69 7.09
N VAL A 33 16.26 5.05 6.59
CA VAL A 33 15.83 6.44 6.44
C VAL A 33 14.96 6.85 7.62
N ASP A 34 14.66 8.15 7.69
CA ASP A 34 13.85 8.69 8.76
C ASP A 34 12.42 8.13 8.74
N ASP A 35 11.71 8.34 9.84
CA ASP A 35 10.37 7.77 10.01
C ASP A 35 9.36 8.36 9.03
N ASP A 36 9.59 9.57 8.54
CA ASP A 36 8.66 10.21 7.60
C ASP A 36 8.58 9.46 6.28
N TYR A 37 9.70 8.95 5.78
CA TYR A 37 9.73 8.21 4.52
C TYR A 37 8.94 6.91 4.60
N CYS A 38 8.95 6.26 5.75
CA CYS A 38 8.24 5.01 5.98
C CYS A 38 6.86 5.21 6.61
N SER A 39 6.41 6.46 6.72
CA SER A 39 5.10 6.76 7.30
C SER A 39 3.99 6.66 6.27
N VAL A 40 2.76 6.56 6.77
CA VAL A 40 1.56 6.58 5.93
C VAL A 40 1.22 8.03 5.60
N LYS A 41 1.05 8.31 4.31
CA LYS A 41 0.60 9.63 3.85
C LYS A 41 -0.90 9.81 4.06
N ARG A 42 -1.68 8.80 3.66
CA ARG A 42 -3.13 8.77 3.89
C ARG A 42 -3.67 7.35 3.69
N GLU A 43 -4.86 7.12 4.18
CA GLU A 43 -5.58 5.89 3.90
C GLU A 43 -6.33 6.04 2.57
N ILE A 44 -6.33 4.95 1.77
CA ILE A 44 -7.05 4.90 0.51
C ILE A 44 -8.35 4.14 0.73
N PHE A 45 -9.47 4.73 0.29
CA PHE A 45 -10.77 4.09 0.43
C PHE A 45 -11.02 3.09 -0.70
N PRO A 46 -11.79 2.02 -0.44
CA PRO A 46 -12.03 0.98 -1.45
C PRO A 46 -12.66 1.47 -2.76
N GLY A 47 -13.38 2.58 -2.72
CA GLY A 47 -14.00 3.15 -3.93
C GLY A 47 -13.04 3.94 -4.81
N GLU A 48 -11.83 4.23 -4.36
CA GLU A 48 -10.86 4.94 -5.17
C GLU A 48 -10.34 4.04 -6.29
N ILE A 49 -10.02 4.64 -7.42
CA ILE A 49 -9.54 3.90 -8.61
C ILE A 49 -8.03 3.88 -8.63
N GLY A 50 -7.47 2.72 -8.90
CA GLY A 50 -6.04 2.53 -9.10
C GLY A 50 -5.74 1.88 -10.43
N ILE A 51 -4.47 1.95 -10.84
CA ILE A 51 -3.97 1.27 -12.03
C ILE A 51 -3.03 0.17 -11.57
N PHE A 52 -3.38 -1.08 -11.90
CA PHE A 52 -2.65 -2.25 -11.45
C PHE A 52 -1.99 -2.94 -12.65
N GLU A 53 -0.76 -3.42 -12.46
CA GLU A 53 0.00 -4.10 -13.51
C GLU A 53 0.12 -3.24 -14.77
N ASP A 54 0.22 -1.91 -14.58
CA ASP A 54 0.39 -0.88 -15.61
C ASP A 54 -0.79 -0.70 -16.58
N ILE A 55 -1.76 -1.62 -16.58
CA ILE A 55 -2.85 -1.58 -17.57
C ILE A 55 -4.25 -1.78 -16.98
N ASN A 56 -4.37 -2.37 -15.80
CA ASN A 56 -5.68 -2.72 -15.24
C ASN A 56 -6.19 -1.60 -14.33
N THR A 57 -7.22 -0.88 -14.80
CA THR A 57 -7.88 0.17 -14.02
C THR A 57 -9.09 -0.41 -13.32
N MET A 58 -9.11 -0.32 -11.98
CA MET A 58 -10.23 -0.80 -11.18
C MET A 58 -10.20 -0.14 -9.81
N THR A 59 -11.25 -0.34 -9.01
CA THR A 59 -11.24 0.17 -7.64
C THR A 59 -10.29 -0.67 -6.79
N PHE A 60 -9.75 -0.06 -5.74
CA PHE A 60 -8.92 -0.77 -4.78
C PHE A 60 -9.71 -1.87 -4.07
N GLY A 61 -11.00 -1.65 -3.83
CA GLY A 61 -11.86 -2.67 -3.24
C GLY A 61 -11.97 -3.93 -4.10
N GLU A 62 -12.13 -3.77 -5.40
CA GLU A 62 -12.19 -4.90 -6.32
C GLU A 62 -10.87 -5.65 -6.40
N PHE A 63 -9.77 -4.90 -6.48
CA PHE A 63 -8.45 -5.53 -6.54
C PHE A 63 -8.16 -6.33 -5.28
N THR A 64 -8.46 -5.79 -4.10
CA THR A 64 -8.16 -6.46 -2.84
C THR A 64 -9.07 -7.66 -2.55
N LYS A 65 -10.24 -7.75 -3.17
CA LYS A 65 -11.09 -8.93 -3.04
C LYS A 65 -10.41 -10.21 -3.49
N GLY A 66 -9.49 -10.12 -4.43
CA GLY A 66 -8.73 -11.26 -4.93
C GLY A 66 -7.54 -11.64 -4.06
N ILE A 67 -7.26 -10.88 -3.00
CA ILE A 67 -6.11 -11.11 -2.14
C ILE A 67 -6.56 -11.77 -0.85
N PRO A 68 -6.10 -13.02 -0.56
CA PRO A 68 -6.43 -13.66 0.71
C PRO A 68 -5.89 -12.87 1.89
N GLU A 69 -6.62 -12.87 3.00
CA GLU A 69 -6.22 -12.17 4.21
C GLU A 69 -4.85 -12.63 4.71
N GLU A 70 -4.53 -13.90 4.52
CA GLU A 70 -3.23 -14.48 4.91
C GLU A 70 -2.04 -13.89 4.14
N ASN A 71 -2.29 -13.25 3.00
CA ASN A 71 -1.25 -12.60 2.20
C ASN A 71 -1.01 -11.14 2.62
N ILE A 72 -1.78 -10.63 3.55
CA ILE A 72 -1.62 -9.28 4.07
C ILE A 72 -0.65 -9.29 5.26
N PRO A 73 0.31 -8.34 5.33
CA PRO A 73 0.46 -7.14 4.49
C PRO A 73 1.11 -7.43 3.13
N VAL A 74 0.76 -6.61 2.15
CA VAL A 74 1.29 -6.77 0.79
C VAL A 74 1.27 -5.42 0.04
N ILE A 75 2.24 -5.23 -0.86
CA ILE A 75 2.27 -4.07 -1.75
C ILE A 75 1.31 -4.32 -2.91
N LEU A 76 0.43 -3.36 -3.17
CA LEU A 76 -0.56 -3.46 -4.25
C LEU A 76 -0.07 -2.83 -5.55
N CYS A 77 0.50 -1.65 -5.47
CA CYS A 77 0.93 -0.91 -6.66
C CYS A 77 1.76 0.32 -6.25
N TRP A 78 2.23 1.03 -7.25
CA TRP A 78 2.90 2.33 -7.10
C TRP A 78 2.10 3.36 -7.89
N THR A 79 2.00 4.59 -7.36
CA THR A 79 1.22 5.65 -7.99
C THR A 79 2.06 6.61 -8.82
N VAL A 80 3.36 6.46 -8.76
CA VAL A 80 4.29 7.31 -9.50
C VAL A 80 5.16 6.48 -10.43
#